data_70bc74f0c760712d210de2b33c0a86a1
#
_entry.id   70bc74f0c760712d210de2b33c0a86a1
#
_cell.length_a   1.000
_cell.length_b   1.000
_cell.length_c   1.000
_cell.angle_alpha   90.00
_cell.angle_beta   90.00
_cell.angle_gamma   90.00
#
_symmetry.space_group_name_H-M   'P 1'
#
loop_
_entity.id
_entity.type
_entity.pdbx_description
1 polymer ?
#
loop_
_entity_poly.entity_id
_entity_poly.type
_entity_poly.pdbx_seq_one_letter_code
_entity_poly.pdbx_strand_id
1 'polypeptide(L)'
;DPPGNLANGAVYLLEPEVSAWIGERLFVKDFSTQVIPHFLGRIATWENQGIHRDIGMIHSLVAAQSDPQPVNCWDTADSWSRAFESHPVHHQLVGEIH
;
A
#
# COMPACT_ATOMS: atom_id res chain seq x y z
N ASP A 1 -6.96 25.50 11.17
CA ASP A 1 -6.17 25.45 9.94
C ASP A 1 -6.84 24.54 8.92
N PRO A 2 -6.85 24.94 7.63
CA PRO A 2 -7.39 24.04 6.61
C PRO A 2 -6.52 22.79 6.51
N PRO A 3 -7.11 21.63 6.24
CA PRO A 3 -6.32 20.43 6.00
C PRO A 3 -5.42 20.64 4.77
N GLY A 4 -4.22 20.08 4.79
CA GLY A 4 -3.33 20.14 3.65
C GLY A 4 -3.87 19.33 2.47
N ASN A 5 -3.11 19.33 1.39
CA ASN A 5 -3.43 18.59 0.17
C ASN A 5 -2.77 17.20 0.12
N LEU A 6 -2.17 16.77 1.23
CA LEU A 6 -1.55 15.45 1.33
C LEU A 6 -2.45 14.51 2.12
N ALA A 7 -2.46 13.26 1.73
CA ALA A 7 -3.23 12.20 2.37
C ALA A 7 -2.33 11.02 2.71
N ASN A 8 -2.76 10.24 3.69
CA ASN A 8 -2.08 9.04 4.13
C ASN A 8 -2.18 7.95 3.04
N GLY A 9 -1.03 7.47 2.56
CA GLY A 9 -0.97 6.41 1.53
C GLY A 9 -1.05 4.99 2.09
N ALA A 10 -1.20 4.84 3.39
CA ALA A 10 -1.35 3.55 4.07
C ALA A 10 -0.16 2.59 3.88
N VAL A 11 1.04 3.12 3.71
CA VAL A 11 2.29 2.35 3.74
C VAL A 11 3.09 2.80 4.94
N TYR A 12 3.44 1.86 5.81
CA TYR A 12 4.06 2.16 7.09
C TYR A 12 5.29 1.30 7.35
N LEU A 13 6.37 1.94 7.82
CA LEU A 13 7.49 1.26 8.43
C LEU A 13 7.39 1.47 9.94
N LEU A 14 7.34 0.38 10.70
CA LEU A 14 7.06 0.42 12.11
C LEU A 14 8.26 -0.04 12.93
N GLU A 15 8.58 0.71 13.98
CA GLU A 15 9.49 0.23 14.99
C GLU A 15 8.84 -0.93 15.78
N PRO A 16 9.63 -1.87 16.29
CA PRO A 16 9.07 -3.00 17.06
C PRO A 16 8.17 -2.58 18.23
N GLU A 17 8.43 -1.42 18.81
CA GLU A 17 7.61 -0.84 19.88
C GLU A 17 6.14 -0.68 19.44
N VAL A 18 5.91 -0.29 18.20
CA VAL A 18 4.55 -0.07 17.67
C VAL A 18 3.81 -1.41 17.56
N SER A 19 4.48 -2.43 17.04
CA SER A 19 3.90 -3.77 16.95
C SER A 19 3.56 -4.33 18.33
N ALA A 20 4.44 -4.14 19.30
CA ALA A 20 4.21 -4.58 20.68
C ALA A 20 3.01 -3.85 21.30
N TRP A 21 2.94 -2.53 21.08
CA TRP A 21 1.81 -1.72 21.56
C TRP A 21 0.46 -2.22 21.03
N ILE A 22 0.41 -2.55 19.74
CA ILE A 22 -0.79 -3.07 19.11
C ILE A 22 -1.13 -4.46 19.69
N GLY A 23 -0.15 -5.33 19.82
CA GLY A 23 -0.34 -6.70 20.31
C GLY A 23 -0.88 -6.78 21.73
N GLU A 24 -0.62 -5.78 22.55
CA GLU A 24 -1.11 -5.70 23.94
C GLU A 24 -2.55 -5.20 24.03
N ARG A 25 -3.18 -4.77 22.95
CA ARG A 25 -4.48 -4.11 22.93
C ARG A 25 -5.47 -4.82 22.01
N LEU A 26 -6.41 -5.51 22.61
CA LEU A 26 -7.41 -6.29 21.86
C LEU A 26 -8.44 -5.41 21.14
N PHE A 27 -8.56 -4.13 21.51
CA PHE A 27 -9.54 -3.23 20.92
C PHE A 27 -9.07 -2.62 19.59
N VAL A 28 -7.78 -2.71 19.26
CA VAL A 28 -7.24 -2.08 18.05
C VAL A 28 -7.67 -2.89 16.83
N LYS A 29 -8.43 -2.25 15.95
CA LYS A 29 -8.93 -2.83 14.71
C LYS A 29 -8.61 -1.97 13.50
N ASP A 30 -8.27 -0.69 13.71
CA ASP A 30 -8.02 0.26 12.64
C ASP A 30 -6.74 1.04 12.94
N PHE A 31 -5.78 0.94 12.04
CA PHE A 31 -4.48 1.59 12.20
C PHE A 31 -4.60 3.12 12.16
N SER A 32 -5.37 3.64 11.22
CA SER A 32 -5.46 5.09 11.00
C SER A 32 -6.15 5.83 12.15
N THR A 33 -7.18 5.23 12.74
CA THR A 33 -7.98 5.89 13.77
C THR A 33 -7.56 5.53 15.18
N GLN A 34 -6.88 4.41 15.38
CA GLN A 34 -6.55 3.91 16.72
C GLN A 34 -5.05 3.86 17.02
N VAL A 35 -4.20 3.68 16.02
CA VAL A 35 -2.74 3.59 16.21
C VAL A 35 -2.06 4.91 15.93
N ILE A 36 -2.28 5.50 14.77
CA ILE A 36 -1.63 6.75 14.37
C ILE A 36 -1.84 7.87 15.40
N PRO A 37 -3.07 8.12 15.90
CA PRO A 37 -3.26 9.18 16.89
C PRO A 37 -2.43 9.01 18.17
N HIS A 38 -2.19 7.77 18.57
CA HIS A 38 -1.38 7.50 19.77
C HIS A 38 0.09 7.90 19.58
N PHE A 39 0.59 7.80 18.36
CA PHE A 39 2.00 8.07 18.05
C PHE A 39 2.25 9.44 17.41
N LEU A 40 1.26 10.34 17.39
CA LEU A 40 1.46 11.69 16.86
C LEU A 40 2.65 12.37 17.56
N GLY A 41 3.46 13.06 16.74
CA GLY A 41 4.70 13.66 17.22
C GLY A 41 5.92 12.72 17.11
N ARG A 42 5.70 11.45 16.80
CA ARG A 42 6.75 10.44 16.67
C ARG A 42 6.75 9.78 15.30
N ILE A 43 6.15 10.41 14.31
CA ILE A 43 5.95 9.87 12.96
C ILE A 43 6.74 10.72 11.98
N ALA A 44 7.69 10.09 11.26
CA ALA A 44 8.30 10.71 10.09
C ALA A 44 7.46 10.41 8.86
N THR A 45 7.33 11.37 7.98
CA THR A 45 6.52 11.21 6.77
C THR A 45 7.41 11.27 5.53
N TRP A 46 6.99 10.56 4.51
CA TRP A 46 7.61 10.55 3.20
C TRP A 46 6.54 10.88 2.16
N GLU A 47 6.76 11.91 1.35
CA GLU A 47 5.87 12.23 0.26
C GLU A 47 6.20 11.36 -0.96
N ASN A 48 5.23 10.58 -1.41
CA ASN A 48 5.39 9.76 -2.59
C ASN A 48 5.39 10.63 -3.85
N GLN A 49 6.47 10.56 -4.64
CA GLN A 49 6.60 11.29 -5.90
C GLN A 49 6.11 10.50 -7.11
N GLY A 50 5.78 9.24 -6.90
CA GLY A 50 5.30 8.35 -7.94
C GLY A 50 3.79 8.17 -7.92
N ILE A 51 3.34 7.07 -8.48
CA ILE A 51 1.92 6.74 -8.56
C ILE A 51 1.48 6.02 -7.29
N HIS A 52 0.37 6.48 -6.73
CA HIS A 52 -0.37 5.77 -5.69
C HIS A 52 -1.80 5.63 -6.17
N ARG A 53 -2.30 4.41 -6.25
CA ARG A 53 -3.65 4.13 -6.77
C ARG A 53 -4.40 3.20 -5.85
N ASP A 54 -5.57 3.62 -5.41
CA ASP A 54 -6.50 2.77 -4.68
C ASP A 54 -7.22 1.87 -5.69
N ILE A 55 -7.08 0.57 -5.53
CA ILE A 55 -7.68 -0.43 -6.42
C ILE A 55 -8.96 -1.05 -5.85
N GLY A 56 -9.63 -0.31 -4.96
CA GLY A 56 -10.87 -0.78 -4.32
C GLY A 56 -12.07 -0.88 -5.25
N MET A 57 -11.97 -0.40 -6.48
CA MET A 57 -13.03 -0.46 -7.48
C MET A 57 -12.50 -1.04 -8.79
N ILE A 58 -13.39 -1.68 -9.56
CA ILE A 58 -12.99 -2.36 -10.80
C ILE A 58 -12.31 -1.41 -11.78
N HIS A 59 -12.86 -0.23 -11.99
CA HIS A 59 -12.25 0.74 -12.94
C HIS A 59 -10.86 1.19 -12.50
N SER A 60 -10.62 1.30 -11.20
CA SER A 60 -9.31 1.65 -10.67
C SER A 60 -8.32 0.50 -10.84
N LEU A 61 -8.77 -0.73 -10.63
CA LEU A 61 -7.95 -1.92 -10.83
C LEU A 61 -7.54 -2.07 -12.29
N VAL A 62 -8.46 -1.86 -13.22
CA VAL A 62 -8.17 -1.90 -14.66
C VAL A 62 -7.18 -0.79 -15.03
N ALA A 63 -7.40 0.43 -14.55
CA ALA A 63 -6.49 1.55 -14.80
C ALA A 63 -5.08 1.27 -14.26
N ALA A 64 -4.97 0.61 -13.12
CA ALA A 64 -3.68 0.26 -12.52
C ALA A 64 -2.83 -0.63 -13.43
N GLN A 65 -3.45 -1.45 -14.26
CA GLN A 65 -2.71 -2.34 -15.18
C GLN A 65 -1.93 -1.55 -16.24
N SER A 66 -2.33 -0.32 -16.51
CA SER A 66 -1.68 0.56 -17.48
C SER A 66 -0.73 1.57 -16.83
N ASP A 67 -0.62 1.59 -15.53
CA ASP A 67 0.30 2.50 -14.85
C ASP A 67 1.76 2.13 -15.19
N PRO A 68 2.64 3.13 -15.32
CA PRO A 68 4.05 2.87 -15.59
C PRO A 68 4.69 1.97 -14.54
N GLN A 69 5.53 1.05 -14.98
CA GLN A 69 6.27 0.18 -14.09
C GLN A 69 7.30 1.00 -13.28
N PRO A 70 7.55 0.63 -12.02
CA PRO A 70 8.61 1.28 -11.26
C PRO A 70 9.97 1.03 -11.90
N VAL A 71 10.84 2.02 -11.83
CA VAL A 71 12.16 1.95 -12.46
C VAL A 71 13.14 1.26 -11.51
N ASN A 72 13.58 0.07 -11.89
CA ASN A 72 14.76 -0.60 -11.33
C ASN A 72 14.82 -0.80 -9.81
N CYS A 73 13.70 -1.08 -9.18
CA CYS A 73 13.71 -1.23 -7.73
C CYS A 73 14.04 -2.64 -7.26
N TRP A 74 13.70 -3.68 -8.04
CA TRP A 74 13.70 -5.05 -7.53
C TRP A 74 14.11 -6.03 -8.61
N ASP A 75 14.71 -7.14 -8.18
CA ASP A 75 14.86 -8.32 -9.03
C ASP A 75 13.48 -8.96 -9.21
N THR A 76 12.96 -8.92 -10.43
CA THR A 76 11.65 -9.50 -10.77
C THR A 76 11.71 -11.02 -10.94
N ALA A 77 12.88 -11.62 -10.73
CA ALA A 77 13.06 -13.06 -10.86
C ALA A 77 12.75 -13.84 -9.58
N ASP A 78 12.14 -13.22 -8.56
CA ASP A 78 11.77 -13.92 -7.34
C ASP A 78 10.63 -14.92 -7.57
N SER A 79 10.53 -15.89 -6.67
CA SER A 79 9.54 -16.97 -6.82
C SER A 79 8.11 -16.50 -6.73
N TRP A 80 7.86 -15.45 -5.95
CA TRP A 80 6.52 -14.89 -5.79
C TRP A 80 6.01 -14.25 -7.07
N SER A 81 6.84 -13.42 -7.70
CA SER A 81 6.51 -12.76 -8.96
C SER A 81 6.25 -13.77 -10.08
N ARG A 82 7.06 -14.82 -10.16
CA ARG A 82 6.87 -15.90 -11.15
C ARG A 82 5.55 -16.65 -10.92
N ALA A 83 5.23 -16.95 -9.67
CA ALA A 83 3.98 -17.63 -9.34
C ALA A 83 2.78 -16.77 -9.71
N PHE A 84 2.86 -15.45 -9.50
CA PHE A 84 1.80 -14.51 -9.86
C PHE A 84 1.63 -14.42 -11.38
N GLU A 85 2.71 -14.34 -12.14
CA GLU A 85 2.66 -14.25 -13.62
C GLU A 85 1.97 -15.46 -14.24
N SER A 86 2.12 -16.64 -13.64
CA SER A 86 1.48 -17.85 -14.13
C SER A 86 0.09 -18.09 -13.55
N HIS A 87 -0.36 -17.24 -12.63
CA HIS A 87 -1.66 -17.41 -11.98
C HIS A 87 -2.82 -17.01 -12.93
N PRO A 88 -3.94 -17.78 -12.96
CA PRO A 88 -5.08 -17.45 -13.81
C PRO A 88 -5.63 -16.03 -13.64
N VAL A 89 -5.60 -15.50 -12.42
CA VAL A 89 -6.05 -14.12 -12.15
C VAL A 89 -5.23 -13.10 -12.91
N HIS A 90 -3.92 -13.29 -13.01
CA HIS A 90 -3.05 -12.39 -13.78
C HIS A 90 -3.46 -12.34 -15.25
N HIS A 91 -3.68 -13.50 -15.86
CA HIS A 91 -4.11 -13.59 -17.25
C HIS A 91 -5.49 -12.96 -17.47
N GLN A 92 -6.38 -13.13 -16.52
CA GLN A 92 -7.71 -12.50 -16.57
C GLN A 92 -7.61 -10.97 -16.55
N LEU A 93 -6.79 -10.41 -15.67
CA LEU A 93 -6.59 -8.96 -15.57
C LEU A 93 -5.98 -8.39 -16.85
N VAL A 94 -4.99 -9.06 -17.42
CA VAL A 94 -4.38 -8.63 -18.69
C VAL A 94 -5.41 -8.67 -19.82
N GLY A 95 -6.28 -9.67 -19.85
CA GLY A 95 -7.36 -9.77 -20.82
C GLY A 95 -8.36 -8.62 -20.73
N GLU A 96 -8.62 -8.09 -19.56
CA GLU A 96 -9.53 -6.95 -19.33
C GLU A 96 -9.00 -5.62 -19.91
N ILE A 97 -7.67 -5.50 -20.07
CA ILE A 97 -7.02 -4.29 -20.59
C ILE A 97 -7.08 -4.26 -22.11
N HIS A 98 -7.13 -5.39 -22.74
CA HIS A 98 -7.15 -5.58 -24.18
C HIS A 98 -8.55 -5.94 -24.69
#